data_ed827559b08a167e5be28aadad107812
#
_entry.id   ed827559b08a167e5be28aadad107812
#
_cell.length_a   1.000
_cell.length_b   1.000
_cell.length_c   1.000
_cell.angle_alpha   90.00
_cell.angle_beta   90.00
_cell.angle_gamma   90.00
#
_symmetry.space_group_name_H-M   'P 1'
#
loop_
_entity.id
_entity.type
_entity.pdbx_description
1 polymer ?
#
loop_
_entity_poly.entity_id
_entity_poly.type
_entity_poly.pdbx_seq_one_letter_code
_entity_poly.pdbx_strand_id
1 'polypeptide(L)'
;VLYEFGGIIVICDAGGCTGNICGFDEPRWFESKSALFSAGLRDMDAILGRDDRLVAKLADAVTKLDAKFAAIIGTPVPAVIGTDYHALKRMTEKKVDLPILTVNTDGMELYDKGEEKAWQELFRVFAGEKEDVIPGNIGILGMTPQDISDLRAADRIREHFAAEGKTAICYGMGNGLDDVKSVSYTHLR
;
A
#
# COMPACT_ATOMS: atom_id res chain seq x y z
N VAL A 1 0.42 -2.69 5.11
CA VAL A 1 1.44 -2.75 4.05
C VAL A 1 1.73 -1.35 3.49
N LEU A 2 0.82 -0.73 2.76
CA LEU A 2 1.07 0.50 1.96
C LEU A 2 1.48 1.73 2.76
N TYR A 3 1.16 1.79 4.04
CA TYR A 3 1.38 2.97 4.88
C TYR A 3 2.85 3.39 5.00
N GLU A 4 3.78 2.44 4.93
CA GLU A 4 5.23 2.67 5.05
C GLU A 4 5.82 3.49 3.89
N PHE A 5 5.16 3.50 2.74
CA PHE A 5 5.81 3.84 1.47
C PHE A 5 5.60 5.28 0.99
N GLY A 6 4.91 6.12 1.77
CA GLY A 6 4.76 7.55 1.46
C GLY A 6 3.75 7.84 0.36
N GLY A 7 2.59 7.19 0.42
CA GLY A 7 1.50 7.34 -0.55
C GLY A 7 0.28 8.11 -0.04
N ILE A 8 -0.62 8.41 -0.96
CA ILE A 8 -2.01 8.78 -0.66
C ILE A 8 -2.84 7.51 -0.75
N ILE A 9 -3.38 7.04 0.37
CA ILE A 9 -4.16 5.81 0.46
C ILE A 9 -5.62 6.17 0.60
N VAL A 10 -6.43 5.77 -0.37
CA VAL A 10 -7.88 5.98 -0.36
C VAL A 10 -8.58 4.65 -0.12
N ILE A 11 -9.30 4.56 0.97
CA ILE A 11 -10.18 3.44 1.27
C ILE A 11 -11.53 3.72 0.63
N CYS A 12 -11.93 2.87 -0.30
CA CYS A 12 -13.17 2.98 -1.03
C CYS A 12 -14.32 2.48 -0.14
N ASP A 13 -14.82 3.33 0.74
CA ASP A 13 -15.86 3.01 1.72
C ASP A 13 -16.84 4.16 1.94
N ALA A 14 -17.85 3.91 2.77
CA ALA A 14 -18.78 4.92 3.26
C ALA A 14 -18.30 5.64 4.53
N GLY A 15 -17.09 5.31 5.02
CA GLY A 15 -16.46 5.88 6.21
C GLY A 15 -16.25 4.88 7.36
N GLY A 16 -16.99 3.79 7.41
CA GLY A 16 -16.90 2.81 8.51
C GLY A 16 -15.58 2.03 8.52
N CYS A 17 -15.15 1.51 7.37
CA CYS A 17 -13.89 0.77 7.29
C CYS A 17 -12.70 1.67 7.58
N THR A 18 -12.68 2.89 7.02
CA THR A 18 -11.63 3.87 7.32
C THR A 18 -11.61 4.23 8.80
N GLY A 19 -12.78 4.43 9.43
CA GLY A 19 -12.90 4.72 10.85
C GLY A 19 -12.30 3.60 11.73
N ASN A 20 -12.55 2.35 11.38
CA ASN A 20 -11.93 1.22 12.07
C ASN A 20 -10.41 1.19 11.93
N ILE A 21 -9.88 1.39 10.71
CA ILE A 21 -8.43 1.41 10.48
C ILE A 21 -7.77 2.53 11.26
N CYS A 22 -8.35 3.73 11.26
CA CYS A 22 -7.84 4.87 12.03
C CYS A 22 -7.96 4.67 13.55
N GLY A 23 -8.85 3.79 14.00
CA GLY A 23 -9.02 3.45 15.42
C GLY A 23 -8.01 2.41 15.93
N PHE A 24 -7.34 1.67 15.04
CA PHE A 24 -6.26 0.78 15.44
C PHE A 24 -5.01 1.57 15.81
N ASP A 25 -4.32 1.08 16.81
CA ASP A 25 -3.08 1.69 17.31
C ASP A 25 -1.91 1.37 16.36
N GLU A 26 -1.89 2.01 15.19
CA GLU A 26 -0.79 1.88 14.24
C GLU A 26 0.45 2.62 14.80
N PRO A 27 1.53 1.91 15.12
CA PRO A 27 2.69 2.53 15.79
C PRO A 27 3.35 3.66 15.00
N ARG A 28 3.11 3.72 13.69
CA ARG A 28 3.71 4.71 12.78
C ARG A 28 2.86 5.96 12.54
N TRP A 29 1.70 6.10 13.20
CA TRP A 29 0.87 7.31 13.04
C TRP A 29 1.63 8.61 13.32
N PHE A 30 2.52 8.59 14.29
CA PHE A 30 3.31 9.77 14.68
C PHE A 30 4.43 10.12 13.69
N GLU A 31 4.85 9.18 12.85
CA GLU A 31 5.87 9.41 11.83
C GLU A 31 5.28 9.86 10.48
N SER A 32 3.98 9.74 10.32
CA SER A 32 3.18 10.25 9.20
C SER A 32 3.76 10.01 7.80
N LYS A 33 4.08 8.75 7.49
CA LYS A 33 4.70 8.39 6.19
C LYS A 33 3.73 8.42 5.02
N SER A 34 2.43 8.20 5.25
CA SER A 34 1.38 8.19 4.23
C SER A 34 0.13 8.92 4.71
N ALA A 35 -0.63 9.48 3.79
CA ALA A 35 -1.93 10.07 4.06
C ALA A 35 -3.04 9.05 3.80
N LEU A 36 -3.99 8.93 4.73
CA LEU A 36 -5.12 8.01 4.64
C LEU A 36 -6.44 8.76 4.52
N PHE A 37 -7.26 8.38 3.53
CA PHE A 37 -8.54 9.01 3.24
C PHE A 37 -9.65 7.98 3.08
N SER A 38 -10.87 8.36 3.49
CA SER A 38 -12.10 7.69 3.09
C SER A 38 -12.59 8.27 1.76
N ALA A 39 -13.04 7.43 0.85
CA ALA A 39 -13.77 7.88 -0.33
C ALA A 39 -15.08 8.56 0.05
N GLY A 40 -15.66 8.18 1.19
CA GLY A 40 -16.89 8.74 1.73
C GLY A 40 -18.06 8.53 0.78
N LEU A 41 -18.19 7.30 0.27
CA LEU A 41 -19.29 6.93 -0.64
C LEU A 41 -20.64 7.18 -0.01
N ARG A 42 -21.56 7.69 -0.79
CA ARG A 42 -22.97 7.94 -0.41
C ARG A 42 -23.90 7.13 -1.31
N ASP A 43 -25.14 6.98 -0.89
CA ASP A 43 -26.17 6.22 -1.63
C ASP A 43 -26.25 6.65 -3.10
N MET A 44 -26.20 7.95 -3.35
CA MET A 44 -26.24 8.50 -4.71
C MET A 44 -24.97 8.18 -5.51
N ASP A 45 -23.81 8.06 -4.88
CA ASP A 45 -22.56 7.68 -5.55
C ASP A 45 -22.64 6.20 -5.98
N ALA A 46 -23.25 5.34 -5.14
CA ALA A 46 -23.49 3.94 -5.45
C ALA A 46 -24.52 3.75 -6.59
N ILE A 47 -25.61 4.52 -6.57
CA ILE A 47 -26.68 4.42 -7.57
C ILE A 47 -26.24 4.94 -8.94
N LEU A 48 -25.48 6.04 -8.97
CA LEU A 48 -25.12 6.75 -10.21
C LEU A 48 -23.72 6.37 -10.74
N GLY A 49 -22.94 5.56 -10.00
CA GLY A 49 -21.57 5.19 -10.40
C GLY A 49 -20.66 6.42 -10.48
N ARG A 50 -20.58 7.23 -9.42
CA ARG A 50 -19.86 8.51 -9.39
C ARG A 50 -18.35 8.36 -9.18
N ASP A 51 -17.69 7.49 -9.94
CA ASP A 51 -16.22 7.33 -9.93
C ASP A 51 -15.49 8.63 -10.27
N ASP A 52 -16.10 9.47 -11.10
CA ASP A 52 -15.61 10.80 -11.44
C ASP A 52 -15.34 11.68 -10.20
N ARG A 53 -16.18 11.58 -9.16
CA ARG A 53 -16.01 12.33 -7.91
C ARG A 53 -14.83 11.84 -7.09
N LEU A 54 -14.65 10.52 -7.01
CA LEU A 54 -13.51 9.95 -6.31
C LEU A 54 -12.20 10.37 -6.98
N VAL A 55 -12.14 10.26 -8.31
CA VAL A 55 -10.98 10.67 -9.09
C VAL A 55 -10.69 12.16 -8.94
N ALA A 56 -11.71 13.02 -8.92
CA ALA A 56 -11.54 14.46 -8.71
C ALA A 56 -11.01 14.79 -7.31
N LYS A 57 -11.52 14.14 -6.26
CA LYS A 57 -11.02 14.30 -4.88
C LYS A 57 -9.57 13.84 -4.74
N LEU A 58 -9.23 12.70 -5.35
CA LEU A 58 -7.88 12.18 -5.30
C LEU A 58 -6.90 13.12 -6.05
N ALA A 59 -7.29 13.62 -7.21
CA ALA A 59 -6.49 14.60 -7.95
C ALA A 59 -6.26 15.89 -7.13
N ASP A 60 -7.28 16.39 -6.44
CA ASP A 60 -7.13 17.54 -5.54
C ASP A 60 -6.19 17.23 -4.36
N ALA A 61 -6.26 16.04 -3.76
CA ALA A 61 -5.36 15.64 -2.69
C ALA A 61 -3.90 15.57 -3.15
N VAL A 62 -3.64 15.05 -4.35
CA VAL A 62 -2.29 14.98 -4.93
C VAL A 62 -1.66 16.36 -5.12
N THR A 63 -2.44 17.39 -5.41
CA THR A 63 -1.89 18.77 -5.53
C THR A 63 -1.47 19.39 -4.20
N LYS A 64 -1.94 18.83 -3.07
CA LYS A 64 -1.75 19.37 -1.72
C LYS A 64 -0.75 18.60 -0.88
N LEU A 65 -0.45 17.38 -1.27
CA LEU A 65 0.38 16.46 -0.50
C LEU A 65 1.55 15.97 -1.36
N ASP A 66 2.72 15.95 -0.75
CA ASP A 66 3.89 15.30 -1.35
C ASP A 66 3.76 13.79 -1.18
N ALA A 67 3.47 13.08 -2.28
CA ALA A 67 3.25 11.65 -2.28
C ALA A 67 3.98 10.98 -3.43
N LYS A 68 4.48 9.77 -3.19
CA LYS A 68 5.20 8.98 -4.19
C LYS A 68 4.28 8.14 -5.08
N PHE A 69 3.06 7.89 -4.63
CA PHE A 69 2.01 7.14 -5.35
C PHE A 69 0.64 7.43 -4.74
N ALA A 70 -0.40 7.00 -5.42
CA ALA A 70 -1.73 6.91 -4.84
C ALA A 70 -2.25 5.47 -4.91
N ALA A 71 -2.96 5.03 -3.86
CA ALA A 71 -3.53 3.70 -3.78
C ALA A 71 -5.03 3.77 -3.49
N ILE A 72 -5.81 2.95 -4.19
CA ILE A 72 -7.26 2.79 -3.99
C ILE A 72 -7.51 1.37 -3.48
N ILE A 73 -8.03 1.26 -2.27
CA ILE A 73 -8.26 -0.03 -1.60
C ILE A 73 -9.76 -0.30 -1.56
N GLY A 74 -10.15 -1.50 -2.00
CA GLY A 74 -11.52 -1.98 -1.96
C GLY A 74 -11.99 -2.35 -0.56
N THR A 75 -13.32 -2.31 -0.38
CA THR A 75 -14.04 -2.76 0.82
C THR A 75 -15.34 -3.46 0.40
N PRO A 76 -16.11 -4.03 1.31
CA PRO A 76 -17.40 -4.64 0.97
C PRO A 76 -18.36 -3.72 0.22
N VAL A 77 -18.37 -2.42 0.50
CA VAL A 77 -19.31 -1.49 -0.14
C VAL A 77 -19.10 -1.40 -1.65
N PRO A 78 -17.90 -1.05 -2.16
CA PRO A 78 -17.66 -1.03 -3.59
C PRO A 78 -17.75 -2.42 -4.25
N ALA A 79 -17.48 -3.51 -3.52
CA ALA A 79 -17.64 -4.87 -4.03
C ALA A 79 -19.12 -5.18 -4.33
N VAL A 80 -20.04 -4.79 -3.43
CA VAL A 80 -21.50 -4.98 -3.62
C VAL A 80 -22.05 -4.18 -4.78
N ILE A 81 -21.57 -2.94 -4.98
CA ILE A 81 -22.03 -2.09 -6.09
C ILE A 81 -21.29 -2.37 -7.42
N GLY A 82 -20.36 -3.31 -7.45
CA GLY A 82 -19.67 -3.74 -8.67
C GLY A 82 -18.67 -2.72 -9.21
N THR A 83 -17.93 -2.04 -8.34
CA THR A 83 -16.90 -1.07 -8.76
C THR A 83 -15.81 -1.72 -9.63
N ASP A 84 -15.56 -1.15 -10.81
CA ASP A 84 -14.48 -1.56 -11.70
C ASP A 84 -13.18 -0.81 -11.36
N TYR A 85 -12.32 -1.45 -10.58
CA TYR A 85 -11.01 -0.89 -10.18
C TYR A 85 -10.05 -0.65 -11.36
N HIS A 86 -10.16 -1.42 -12.45
CA HIS A 86 -9.36 -1.18 -13.63
C HIS A 86 -9.79 0.09 -14.38
N ALA A 87 -11.11 0.31 -14.48
CA ALA A 87 -11.63 1.56 -15.04
C ALA A 87 -11.25 2.75 -14.16
N LEU A 88 -11.43 2.63 -12.84
CA LEU A 88 -11.10 3.66 -11.87
C LEU A 88 -9.61 4.03 -11.90
N LYS A 89 -8.71 3.03 -11.99
CA LYS A 89 -7.28 3.24 -12.18
C LYS A 89 -6.99 4.05 -13.44
N ARG A 90 -7.49 3.60 -14.59
CA ARG A 90 -7.30 4.32 -15.88
C ARG A 90 -7.84 5.75 -15.86
N MET A 91 -8.96 5.98 -15.20
CA MET A 91 -9.53 7.34 -15.04
C MET A 91 -8.63 8.21 -14.17
N THR A 92 -8.05 7.65 -13.11
CA THR A 92 -7.16 8.36 -12.20
C THR A 92 -5.83 8.69 -12.87
N GLU A 93 -5.21 7.74 -13.55
CA GLU A 93 -3.94 7.91 -14.29
C GLU A 93 -4.00 9.01 -15.37
N LYS A 94 -5.18 9.30 -15.88
CA LYS A 94 -5.37 10.44 -16.84
C LYS A 94 -5.35 11.82 -16.18
N LYS A 95 -5.54 11.89 -14.87
CA LYS A 95 -5.68 13.17 -14.14
C LYS A 95 -4.57 13.40 -13.12
N VAL A 96 -3.84 12.36 -12.77
CA VAL A 96 -2.85 12.37 -11.71
C VAL A 96 -1.53 11.85 -12.25
N ASP A 97 -0.48 12.65 -12.13
CA ASP A 97 0.87 12.29 -12.55
C ASP A 97 1.63 11.56 -11.42
N LEU A 98 1.04 10.49 -10.93
CA LEU A 98 1.63 9.59 -9.94
C LEU A 98 1.28 8.14 -10.30
N PRO A 99 2.12 7.16 -9.93
CA PRO A 99 1.75 5.75 -10.02
C PRO A 99 0.48 5.46 -9.22
N ILE A 100 -0.49 4.76 -9.85
CA ILE A 100 -1.75 4.41 -9.22
C ILE A 100 -1.79 2.90 -8.94
N LEU A 101 -1.95 2.55 -7.67
CA LEU A 101 -2.15 1.18 -7.22
C LEU A 101 -3.63 0.93 -6.95
N THR A 102 -4.11 -0.27 -7.27
CA THR A 102 -5.47 -0.69 -6.91
C THR A 102 -5.40 -2.04 -6.22
N VAL A 103 -5.91 -2.09 -4.99
CA VAL A 103 -5.99 -3.33 -4.20
C VAL A 103 -7.45 -3.71 -4.08
N ASN A 104 -7.86 -4.66 -4.94
CA ASN A 104 -9.24 -5.12 -4.97
C ASN A 104 -9.48 -6.12 -3.83
N THR A 105 -9.91 -5.59 -2.69
CA THR A 105 -10.38 -6.35 -1.52
C THR A 105 -11.87 -6.12 -1.33
N ASP A 106 -12.57 -7.15 -0.87
CA ASP A 106 -14.03 -7.15 -0.70
C ASP A 106 -14.47 -7.40 0.75
N GLY A 107 -13.52 -7.66 1.65
CA GLY A 107 -13.79 -7.97 3.04
C GLY A 107 -14.31 -9.40 3.29
N MET A 108 -14.32 -10.27 2.29
CA MET A 108 -14.76 -11.67 2.41
C MET A 108 -13.59 -12.64 2.61
N GLU A 109 -12.40 -12.22 2.23
CA GLU A 109 -11.16 -12.99 2.43
C GLU A 109 -10.51 -12.63 3.77
N LEU A 110 -9.61 -13.48 4.24
CA LEU A 110 -8.77 -13.19 5.42
C LEU A 110 -7.80 -12.04 5.11
N TYR A 111 -7.34 -11.36 6.16
CA TYR A 111 -6.52 -10.15 6.02
C TYR A 111 -5.19 -10.39 5.29
N ASP A 112 -4.59 -11.58 5.44
CA ASP A 112 -3.36 -12.00 4.76
C ASP A 112 -3.50 -11.95 3.24
N LYS A 113 -4.70 -12.23 2.70
CA LYS A 113 -4.96 -12.10 1.26
C LYS A 113 -4.98 -10.64 0.80
N GLY A 114 -5.46 -9.74 1.64
CA GLY A 114 -5.38 -8.31 1.38
C GLY A 114 -3.93 -7.80 1.38
N GLU A 115 -3.11 -8.28 2.31
CA GLU A 115 -1.69 -7.97 2.35
C GLU A 115 -0.95 -8.52 1.12
N GLU A 116 -1.20 -9.77 0.74
CA GLU A 116 -0.62 -10.38 -0.46
C GLU A 116 -0.92 -9.54 -1.72
N LYS A 117 -2.18 -9.13 -1.92
CA LYS A 117 -2.59 -8.26 -3.03
C LYS A 117 -1.87 -6.91 -3.00
N ALA A 118 -1.70 -6.31 -1.83
CA ALA A 118 -1.00 -5.04 -1.68
C ALA A 118 0.49 -5.16 -2.02
N TRP A 119 1.16 -6.21 -1.56
CA TRP A 119 2.55 -6.51 -1.92
C TRP A 119 2.72 -6.77 -3.41
N GLN A 120 1.83 -7.55 -4.02
CA GLN A 120 1.85 -7.82 -5.46
C GLN A 120 1.75 -6.52 -6.28
N GLU A 121 0.83 -5.61 -5.92
CA GLU A 121 0.70 -4.33 -6.61
C GLU A 121 1.94 -3.44 -6.40
N LEU A 122 2.51 -3.38 -5.21
CA LEU A 122 3.75 -2.65 -4.95
C LEU A 122 4.90 -3.14 -5.82
N PHE A 123 5.14 -4.45 -5.82
CA PHE A 123 6.23 -5.02 -6.63
C PHE A 123 5.97 -4.86 -8.13
N ARG A 124 4.71 -5.06 -8.57
CA ARG A 124 4.36 -4.87 -9.98
C ARG A 124 4.65 -3.46 -10.50
N VAL A 125 4.48 -2.45 -9.66
CA VAL A 125 4.64 -1.04 -10.05
C VAL A 125 6.04 -0.52 -9.80
N PHE A 126 6.70 -0.95 -8.72
CA PHE A 126 7.94 -0.33 -8.25
C PHE A 126 9.17 -1.25 -8.28
N ALA A 127 9.00 -2.56 -8.45
CA ALA A 127 10.17 -3.41 -8.65
C ALA A 127 10.90 -2.99 -9.92
N GLY A 128 12.22 -2.85 -9.83
CA GLY A 128 13.08 -2.57 -10.96
C GLY A 128 13.08 -3.68 -12.01
N GLU A 129 13.73 -3.46 -13.13
CA GLU A 129 14.02 -4.52 -14.08
C GLU A 129 14.87 -5.59 -13.41
N LYS A 130 14.76 -6.83 -13.90
CA LYS A 130 15.52 -7.95 -13.34
C LYS A 130 17.02 -7.69 -13.49
N GLU A 131 17.70 -7.62 -12.37
CA GLU A 131 19.15 -7.47 -12.29
C GLU A 131 19.81 -8.77 -11.78
N ASP A 132 21.13 -8.84 -11.89
CA ASP A 132 21.87 -9.95 -11.32
C ASP A 132 21.79 -9.92 -9.80
N VAL A 133 21.50 -11.07 -9.21
CA VAL A 133 21.37 -11.19 -7.76
C VAL A 133 22.70 -10.87 -7.08
N ILE A 134 22.68 -9.95 -6.14
CA ILE A 134 23.86 -9.63 -5.32
C ILE A 134 24.02 -10.74 -4.27
N PRO A 135 25.11 -11.50 -4.30
CA PRO A 135 25.35 -12.56 -3.31
C PRO A 135 25.34 -11.99 -1.89
N GLY A 136 24.60 -12.65 -1.01
CA GLY A 136 24.47 -12.22 0.40
C GLY A 136 23.33 -11.25 0.68
N ASN A 137 22.67 -10.69 -0.33
CA ASN A 137 21.45 -9.92 -0.14
C ASN A 137 20.25 -10.84 0.06
N ILE A 138 19.48 -10.61 1.11
CA ILE A 138 18.28 -11.39 1.47
C ILE A 138 17.10 -10.42 1.62
N GLY A 139 16.06 -10.62 0.84
CA GLY A 139 14.78 -9.92 0.98
C GLY A 139 13.87 -10.65 1.98
N ILE A 140 13.31 -9.93 2.94
CA ILE A 140 12.35 -10.43 3.93
C ILE A 140 11.03 -9.71 3.74
N LEU A 141 10.00 -10.47 3.39
CA LEU A 141 8.66 -10.01 3.09
C LEU A 141 7.69 -10.37 4.23
N GLY A 142 6.60 -9.64 4.37
CA GLY A 142 5.55 -9.91 5.35
C GLY A 142 5.83 -9.32 6.73
N MET A 143 6.76 -8.38 6.84
CA MET A 143 7.04 -7.68 8.10
C MET A 143 6.27 -6.37 8.15
N THR A 144 5.13 -6.36 8.82
CA THR A 144 4.47 -5.11 9.18
C THR A 144 4.48 -4.90 10.70
N PRO A 145 4.45 -3.66 11.21
CA PRO A 145 4.42 -3.41 12.64
C PRO A 145 3.20 -4.02 13.34
N GLN A 146 2.08 -4.16 12.64
CA GLN A 146 0.87 -4.77 13.19
C GLN A 146 1.01 -6.28 13.37
N ASP A 147 1.72 -6.97 12.46
CA ASP A 147 1.91 -8.42 12.55
C ASP A 147 2.94 -8.79 13.61
N ILE A 148 4.00 -7.99 13.73
CA ILE A 148 5.15 -8.31 14.60
C ILE A 148 5.05 -7.60 15.94
N SER A 149 4.34 -6.48 16.03
CA SER A 149 4.19 -5.64 17.24
C SER A 149 5.53 -5.16 17.84
N ASP A 150 6.60 -5.14 17.05
CA ASP A 150 7.92 -4.66 17.44
C ASP A 150 8.58 -3.85 16.33
N LEU A 151 8.65 -2.54 16.49
CA LEU A 151 9.28 -1.64 15.52
C LEU A 151 10.77 -1.89 15.31
N ARG A 152 11.45 -2.54 16.25
CA ARG A 152 12.87 -2.88 16.14
C ARG A 152 13.13 -4.28 15.62
N ALA A 153 12.10 -5.03 15.25
CA ALA A 153 12.27 -6.38 14.72
C ALA A 153 13.15 -6.39 13.45
N ALA A 154 12.95 -5.41 12.56
CA ALA A 154 13.75 -5.27 11.36
C ALA A 154 15.24 -5.02 11.68
N ASP A 155 15.55 -4.21 12.68
CA ASP A 155 16.94 -3.92 13.07
C ASP A 155 17.61 -5.18 13.62
N ARG A 156 16.93 -5.93 14.48
CA ARG A 156 17.44 -7.19 15.02
C ARG A 156 17.70 -8.24 13.94
N ILE A 157 16.82 -8.31 12.94
CA ILE A 157 16.98 -9.20 11.80
C ILE A 157 18.18 -8.77 10.96
N ARG A 158 18.34 -7.48 10.69
CA ARG A 158 19.52 -6.94 9.99
C ARG A 158 20.81 -7.24 10.74
N GLU A 159 20.85 -7.02 12.04
CA GLU A 159 22.00 -7.34 12.89
C GLU A 159 22.33 -8.83 12.86
N HIS A 160 21.32 -9.70 12.95
CA HIS A 160 21.51 -11.15 12.90
C HIS A 160 22.15 -11.58 11.59
N PHE A 161 21.62 -11.14 10.44
CA PHE A 161 22.19 -11.50 9.14
C PHE A 161 23.54 -10.82 8.88
N ALA A 162 23.77 -9.62 9.38
CA ALA A 162 25.05 -8.94 9.30
C ALA A 162 26.17 -9.72 10.02
N ALA A 163 25.86 -10.36 11.15
CA ALA A 163 26.78 -11.24 11.86
C ALA A 163 27.19 -12.46 11.02
N GLU A 164 26.38 -12.85 10.05
CA GLU A 164 26.69 -13.91 9.06
C GLU A 164 27.31 -13.39 7.76
N GLY A 165 27.65 -12.10 7.69
CA GLY A 165 28.16 -11.45 6.48
C GLY A 165 27.13 -11.26 5.38
N LYS A 166 25.84 -11.19 5.72
CA LYS A 166 24.72 -11.00 4.80
C LYS A 166 24.02 -9.67 5.03
N THR A 167 23.35 -9.15 3.99
CA THR A 167 22.54 -7.93 4.08
C THR A 167 21.06 -8.27 4.01
N ALA A 168 20.31 -8.01 5.07
CA ALA A 168 18.86 -8.20 5.09
C ALA A 168 18.11 -6.92 4.73
N ILE A 169 17.17 -7.02 3.79
CA ILE A 169 16.25 -5.96 3.39
C ILE A 169 14.86 -6.37 3.87
N CYS A 170 14.32 -5.63 4.86
CA CYS A 170 13.02 -5.92 5.46
C CYS A 170 11.96 -5.01 4.82
N TYR A 171 11.22 -5.56 3.88
CA TYR A 171 10.14 -4.83 3.21
C TYR A 171 9.02 -4.51 4.22
N GLY A 172 8.51 -3.27 4.17
CA GLY A 172 7.45 -2.82 5.08
C GLY A 172 7.93 -2.28 6.43
N MET A 173 9.21 -2.47 6.77
CA MET A 173 9.86 -1.93 7.96
C MET A 173 11.29 -1.45 7.64
N GLY A 174 11.46 -0.68 6.58
CA GLY A 174 12.76 -0.27 6.07
C GLY A 174 12.78 1.14 5.49
N ASN A 175 13.44 1.30 4.34
CA ASN A 175 13.66 2.58 3.68
C ASN A 175 12.54 2.96 2.68
N GLY A 176 11.37 2.37 2.81
CA GLY A 176 10.23 2.65 1.96
C GLY A 176 10.37 2.08 0.54
N LEU A 177 10.01 2.86 -0.48
CA LEU A 177 10.00 2.38 -1.88
C LEU A 177 11.37 1.99 -2.43
N ASP A 178 12.46 2.50 -1.87
CA ASP A 178 13.80 2.12 -2.32
C ASP A 178 14.11 0.65 -2.00
N ASP A 179 13.58 0.14 -0.88
CA ASP A 179 13.66 -1.28 -0.58
C ASP A 179 12.85 -2.10 -1.60
N VAL A 180 11.67 -1.64 -2.03
CA VAL A 180 10.85 -2.33 -3.03
C VAL A 180 11.59 -2.45 -4.38
N LYS A 181 12.28 -1.41 -4.81
CA LYS A 181 13.09 -1.44 -6.03
C LYS A 181 14.21 -2.48 -5.93
N SER A 182 14.74 -2.68 -4.73
CA SER A 182 15.84 -3.63 -4.51
C SER A 182 15.45 -5.10 -4.66
N VAL A 183 14.16 -5.42 -4.79
CA VAL A 183 13.69 -6.80 -4.98
C VAL A 183 14.27 -7.45 -6.23
N SER A 184 14.60 -6.66 -7.24
CA SER A 184 15.19 -7.13 -8.50
C SER A 184 16.53 -7.86 -8.34
N TYR A 185 17.30 -7.57 -7.29
CA TYR A 185 18.63 -8.13 -7.01
C TYR A 185 18.76 -8.83 -5.65
N THR A 186 17.63 -9.19 -5.02
CA THR A 186 17.62 -9.91 -3.74
C THR A 186 17.06 -11.31 -3.85
N HIS A 187 17.47 -12.20 -2.93
CA HIS A 187 16.78 -13.45 -2.71
C HIS A 187 15.64 -13.23 -1.69
N LEU A 188 14.41 -13.44 -2.11
CA LEU A 188 13.27 -13.44 -1.20
C LEU A 188 13.25 -14.71 -0.34
N ARG A 189 12.98 -14.53 0.95
CA ARG A 189 12.77 -15.62 1.92
C ARG A 189 11.61 -15.30 2.84
#